data_db4901897604171a1ca04de0b6dc2555
#
_entry.id   db4901897604171a1ca04de0b6dc2555
#
_cell.length_a   1.000
_cell.length_b   1.000
_cell.length_c   1.000
_cell.angle_alpha   90.00
_cell.angle_beta   90.00
_cell.angle_gamma   90.00
#
_symmetry.space_group_name_H-M   'P 1'
#
loop_
_entity.id
_entity.type
_entity.pdbx_description
1 polymer ?
#
loop_
_entity_poly.entity_id
_entity_poly.type
_entity_poly.pdbx_seq_one_letter_code
_entity_poly.pdbx_strand_id
1 'polypeptide(L)'
;MALWGGRFSKDPDQLVLEYDACIGMGERMAQQDILGSLAHARMLGEQGIIPKEDAEAIVRGLEGILSDVRAGKITWSVDAEDIHMNVETLLTERIGEAGKRLHTGRSRNDQVALDNHMIAMDQCKQTVSLLKGLISLLLETAREHLNTAMPGYTHLQHAQPVTLAHHLMAYVEMFLRDARRFNFTCEMADEMPLGSGALAATTYPLNRERVAELLGFSAITENSLDGVSSRDYFLDYIYAASCCMMHLSRFCEELVLWNSSEFRFVEMDDAFATGSSIMPQKKNPDIAELMRGKTGRVYGDLVALLTVMKGLPLAYNKDMQEDKERFWDAADTLNRSLEVFSAMFASMTFRTDVMRRSALDGFANATDCADYLVRRGVAFRDAHRIVGELVAYCLDAGKTLEELTPEEYRRFDPAFGEDVYGAISLETCVGARSIPGGPAPQAVAAAIASAEKKLAAL
;
A
#
# COMPACT_ATOMS: atom_id res chain seq x y z
N MET A 1 11.30 -30.12 -28.64
CA MET A 1 10.29 -31.17 -28.40
C MET A 1 9.74 -31.00 -26.99
N ALA A 2 8.45 -30.80 -26.85
CA ALA A 2 7.85 -30.57 -25.53
C ALA A 2 8.08 -31.79 -24.61
N LEU A 3 8.38 -31.57 -23.33
CA LEU A 3 8.66 -32.67 -22.36
C LEU A 3 7.48 -33.64 -22.16
N TRP A 4 6.27 -33.27 -22.62
CA TRP A 4 5.01 -34.05 -22.49
C TRP A 4 4.50 -34.63 -23.81
N GLY A 5 5.36 -34.74 -24.85
CA GLY A 5 5.00 -35.07 -26.24
C GLY A 5 4.55 -36.51 -26.56
N GLY A 6 4.62 -37.46 -25.62
CA GLY A 6 4.45 -38.89 -25.94
C GLY A 6 3.09 -39.32 -26.48
N ARG A 7 1.99 -38.55 -26.27
CA ARG A 7 0.63 -38.84 -26.76
C ARG A 7 0.29 -38.13 -28.07
N PHE A 8 0.98 -37.01 -28.36
CA PHE A 8 0.63 -36.13 -29.45
C PHE A 8 1.35 -36.53 -30.75
N SER A 9 0.65 -36.49 -31.86
CA SER A 9 1.18 -36.85 -33.19
C SER A 9 1.67 -35.65 -34.00
N LYS A 10 1.52 -34.43 -33.45
CA LYS A 10 1.96 -33.18 -34.08
C LYS A 10 2.58 -32.25 -33.01
N ASP A 11 3.54 -31.46 -33.42
CA ASP A 11 4.04 -30.34 -32.58
C ASP A 11 2.97 -29.25 -32.44
N PRO A 12 3.00 -28.47 -31.33
CA PRO A 12 2.12 -27.31 -31.18
C PRO A 12 2.31 -26.28 -32.31
N ASP A 13 1.22 -25.62 -32.69
CA ASP A 13 1.28 -24.52 -33.64
C ASP A 13 2.03 -23.34 -33.04
N GLN A 14 2.80 -22.62 -33.84
CA GLN A 14 3.60 -21.49 -33.41
C GLN A 14 2.74 -20.40 -32.75
N LEU A 15 1.55 -20.13 -33.30
CA LEU A 15 0.61 -19.15 -32.70
C LEU A 15 0.14 -19.56 -31.31
N VAL A 16 -0.02 -20.88 -31.06
CA VAL A 16 -0.40 -21.38 -29.73
C VAL A 16 0.76 -21.20 -28.75
N LEU A 17 2.00 -21.48 -29.17
CA LEU A 17 3.18 -21.29 -28.32
C LEU A 17 3.35 -19.82 -27.93
N GLU A 18 3.19 -18.89 -28.87
CA GLU A 18 3.28 -17.45 -28.62
C GLU A 18 2.14 -16.94 -27.70
N TYR A 19 0.92 -17.45 -27.92
CA TYR A 19 -0.26 -17.08 -27.11
C TYR A 19 -0.19 -17.60 -25.67
N ASP A 20 0.43 -18.78 -25.49
CA ASP A 20 0.55 -19.46 -24.20
C ASP A 20 1.79 -19.07 -23.39
N ALA A 21 2.76 -18.43 -24.03
CA ALA A 21 4.02 -18.07 -23.41
C ALA A 21 3.84 -17.09 -22.25
N CYS A 22 4.33 -17.45 -21.05
CA CYS A 22 4.26 -16.62 -19.85
C CYS A 22 5.64 -16.23 -19.28
N ILE A 23 6.70 -16.43 -20.05
CA ILE A 23 8.09 -16.25 -19.59
C ILE A 23 8.35 -14.81 -19.08
N GLY A 24 7.78 -13.78 -19.70
CA GLY A 24 7.99 -12.39 -19.31
C GLY A 24 7.53 -12.06 -17.87
N MET A 25 6.48 -12.76 -17.41
CA MET A 25 6.04 -12.67 -16.00
C MET A 25 6.75 -13.72 -15.13
N GLY A 26 7.01 -14.91 -15.70
CA GLY A 26 7.64 -16.03 -15.01
C GLY A 26 9.08 -15.75 -14.57
N GLU A 27 9.86 -14.99 -15.33
CA GLU A 27 11.25 -14.66 -14.98
C GLU A 27 11.36 -13.93 -13.63
N ARG A 28 10.33 -13.19 -13.24
CA ARG A 28 10.24 -12.50 -11.94
C ARG A 28 10.12 -13.47 -10.75
N MET A 29 9.73 -14.72 -11.03
CA MET A 29 9.54 -15.79 -10.04
C MET A 29 10.75 -16.73 -9.95
N ALA A 30 11.78 -16.54 -10.78
CA ALA A 30 12.90 -17.44 -10.91
C ALA A 30 13.59 -17.78 -9.57
N GLN A 31 13.71 -16.80 -8.68
CA GLN A 31 14.34 -17.03 -7.38
C GLN A 31 13.48 -17.93 -6.49
N GLN A 32 12.16 -17.69 -6.45
CA GLN A 32 11.21 -18.48 -5.66
C GLN A 32 11.13 -19.91 -6.18
N ASP A 33 11.05 -20.12 -7.49
CA ASP A 33 11.06 -21.44 -8.10
C ASP A 33 12.33 -22.22 -7.75
N ILE A 34 13.50 -21.59 -7.83
CA ILE A 34 14.77 -22.25 -7.48
C ILE A 34 14.83 -22.56 -5.98
N LEU A 35 14.36 -21.67 -5.10
CA LEU A 35 14.31 -21.92 -3.66
C LEU A 35 13.36 -23.07 -3.32
N GLY A 36 12.18 -23.10 -3.92
CA GLY A 36 11.21 -24.20 -3.80
C GLY A 36 11.80 -25.53 -4.29
N SER A 37 12.49 -25.49 -5.43
CA SER A 37 13.16 -26.65 -6.01
C SER A 37 14.33 -27.16 -5.15
N LEU A 38 15.09 -26.27 -4.49
CA LEU A 38 16.14 -26.63 -3.53
C LEU A 38 15.57 -27.37 -2.31
N ALA A 39 14.50 -26.84 -1.73
CA ALA A 39 13.84 -27.49 -0.60
C ALA A 39 13.26 -28.85 -0.98
N HIS A 40 12.62 -28.95 -2.15
CA HIS A 40 12.08 -30.18 -2.68
C HIS A 40 13.17 -31.25 -2.90
N ALA A 41 14.27 -30.89 -3.56
CA ALA A 41 15.38 -31.82 -3.82
C ALA A 41 16.03 -32.36 -2.54
N ARG A 42 16.21 -31.49 -1.52
CA ARG A 42 16.71 -31.90 -0.19
C ARG A 42 15.79 -32.90 0.46
N MET A 43 14.48 -32.62 0.47
CA MET A 43 13.46 -33.51 1.03
C MET A 43 13.43 -34.86 0.29
N LEU A 44 13.49 -34.87 -1.04
CA LEU A 44 13.52 -36.12 -1.84
C LEU A 44 14.70 -37.01 -1.46
N GLY A 45 15.89 -36.41 -1.27
CA GLY A 45 17.11 -37.13 -0.82
C GLY A 45 17.01 -37.61 0.62
N GLU A 46 16.50 -36.80 1.54
CA GLU A 46 16.30 -37.13 2.95
C GLU A 46 15.29 -38.26 3.14
N GLN A 47 14.23 -38.32 2.29
CA GLN A 47 13.22 -39.39 2.30
C GLN A 47 13.64 -40.65 1.51
N GLY A 48 14.82 -40.61 0.87
CA GLY A 48 15.31 -41.74 0.03
C GLY A 48 14.46 -42.00 -1.23
N ILE A 49 13.69 -41.01 -1.68
CA ILE A 49 12.85 -41.09 -2.88
C ILE A 49 13.73 -41.08 -4.14
N ILE A 50 14.84 -40.30 -4.10
CA ILE A 50 15.90 -40.30 -5.10
C ILE A 50 17.23 -40.62 -4.43
N PRO A 51 18.25 -41.13 -5.20
CA PRO A 51 19.58 -41.34 -4.63
C PRO A 51 20.14 -40.08 -4.00
N LYS A 52 20.81 -40.26 -2.87
CA LYS A 52 21.36 -39.12 -2.09
C LYS A 52 22.37 -38.33 -2.92
N GLU A 53 23.21 -39.01 -3.71
CA GLU A 53 24.21 -38.37 -4.56
C GLU A 53 23.54 -37.47 -5.62
N ASP A 54 22.39 -37.91 -6.19
CA ASP A 54 21.62 -37.12 -7.16
C ASP A 54 20.98 -35.91 -6.50
N ALA A 55 20.40 -36.06 -5.29
CA ALA A 55 19.85 -34.94 -4.52
C ALA A 55 20.91 -33.87 -4.23
N GLU A 56 22.11 -34.30 -3.79
CA GLU A 56 23.22 -33.38 -3.53
C GLU A 56 23.72 -32.68 -4.81
N ALA A 57 23.74 -33.40 -5.96
CA ALA A 57 24.11 -32.84 -7.26
C ALA A 57 23.10 -31.77 -7.69
N ILE A 58 21.78 -32.08 -7.56
CA ILE A 58 20.69 -31.16 -7.86
C ILE A 58 20.80 -29.91 -7.00
N VAL A 59 20.99 -30.04 -5.68
CA VAL A 59 21.11 -28.90 -4.77
C VAL A 59 22.29 -28.01 -5.19
N ARG A 60 23.48 -28.56 -5.43
CA ARG A 60 24.65 -27.77 -5.88
C ARG A 60 24.39 -27.08 -7.23
N GLY A 61 23.75 -27.79 -8.17
CA GLY A 61 23.39 -27.23 -9.48
C GLY A 61 22.44 -26.05 -9.38
N LEU A 62 21.39 -26.17 -8.55
CA LEU A 62 20.41 -25.11 -8.31
C LEU A 62 21.01 -23.91 -7.55
N GLU A 63 21.88 -24.14 -6.56
CA GLU A 63 22.61 -23.05 -5.86
C GLU A 63 23.48 -22.25 -6.84
N GLY A 64 24.12 -22.93 -7.80
CA GLY A 64 24.87 -22.26 -8.86
C GLY A 64 23.96 -21.44 -9.80
N ILE A 65 22.79 -21.99 -10.19
CA ILE A 65 21.81 -21.28 -11.02
C ILE A 65 21.29 -20.06 -10.25
N LEU A 66 20.93 -20.21 -8.98
CA LEU A 66 20.46 -19.09 -8.15
C LEU A 66 21.48 -17.94 -8.05
N SER A 67 22.76 -18.30 -7.91
CA SER A 67 23.84 -17.31 -7.91
C SER A 67 23.94 -16.55 -9.24
N ASP A 68 23.81 -17.26 -10.35
CA ASP A 68 23.85 -16.64 -11.68
C ASP A 68 22.61 -15.78 -11.97
N VAL A 69 21.42 -16.19 -11.51
CA VAL A 69 20.18 -15.40 -11.59
C VAL A 69 20.35 -14.08 -10.80
N ARG A 70 20.82 -14.15 -9.56
CA ARG A 70 21.09 -12.96 -8.73
C ARG A 70 22.14 -12.03 -9.32
N ALA A 71 23.07 -12.58 -10.06
CA ALA A 71 24.11 -11.82 -10.76
C ALA A 71 23.66 -11.28 -12.15
N GLY A 72 22.43 -11.55 -12.57
CA GLY A 72 21.89 -11.14 -13.88
C GLY A 72 22.59 -11.80 -15.07
N LYS A 73 23.15 -13.02 -14.90
CA LYS A 73 23.93 -13.73 -15.93
C LYS A 73 23.10 -14.70 -16.77
N ILE A 74 21.85 -14.96 -16.36
CA ILE A 74 20.99 -15.90 -17.08
C ILE A 74 20.16 -15.13 -18.11
N THR A 75 20.09 -15.66 -19.32
CA THR A 75 19.11 -15.28 -20.35
C THR A 75 18.11 -16.39 -20.47
N TRP A 76 16.85 -16.08 -20.25
CA TRP A 76 15.77 -17.05 -20.33
C TRP A 76 15.38 -17.31 -21.77
N SER A 77 15.17 -18.58 -22.12
CA SER A 77 14.71 -18.98 -23.45
C SER A 77 13.19 -18.87 -23.55
N VAL A 78 12.71 -18.16 -24.54
CA VAL A 78 11.27 -18.11 -24.88
C VAL A 78 10.76 -19.41 -25.48
N ASP A 79 11.64 -20.27 -26.01
CA ASP A 79 11.29 -21.58 -26.55
C ASP A 79 10.95 -22.60 -25.45
N ALA A 80 11.34 -22.32 -24.21
CA ALA A 80 10.92 -23.07 -23.05
C ALA A 80 9.67 -22.36 -22.46
N GLU A 81 8.51 -22.95 -22.62
CA GLU A 81 7.16 -22.47 -22.27
C GLU A 81 7.11 -21.53 -21.03
N ASP A 82 7.84 -21.88 -19.96
CA ASP A 82 7.83 -21.18 -18.67
C ASP A 82 9.22 -21.13 -18.00
N ILE A 83 9.30 -20.42 -16.87
CA ILE A 83 10.52 -20.30 -16.08
C ILE A 83 10.98 -21.64 -15.51
N HIS A 84 10.05 -22.50 -15.15
CA HIS A 84 10.34 -23.80 -14.53
C HIS A 84 11.04 -24.74 -15.49
N MET A 85 10.59 -24.78 -16.76
CA MET A 85 11.28 -25.52 -17.83
C MET A 85 12.67 -24.97 -18.11
N ASN A 86 12.83 -23.65 -18.07
CA ASN A 86 14.13 -23.01 -18.19
C ASN A 86 15.09 -23.47 -17.08
N VAL A 87 14.64 -23.44 -15.82
CA VAL A 87 15.45 -23.87 -14.67
C VAL A 87 15.80 -25.36 -14.76
N GLU A 88 14.83 -26.22 -15.11
CA GLU A 88 15.05 -27.68 -15.25
C GLU A 88 16.00 -27.99 -16.40
N THR A 89 15.90 -27.30 -17.52
CA THR A 89 16.82 -27.44 -18.68
C THR A 89 18.24 -27.03 -18.29
N LEU A 90 18.42 -25.83 -17.72
CA LEU A 90 19.71 -25.35 -17.25
C LEU A 90 20.36 -26.28 -16.21
N LEU A 91 19.54 -26.83 -15.29
CA LEU A 91 20.01 -27.79 -14.32
C LEU A 91 20.49 -29.06 -15.01
N THR A 92 19.71 -29.62 -15.93
CA THR A 92 20.06 -30.85 -16.66
C THR A 92 21.32 -30.66 -17.52
N GLU A 93 21.48 -29.50 -18.14
CA GLU A 93 22.72 -29.16 -18.88
C GLU A 93 23.95 -29.13 -17.98
N ARG A 94 23.80 -28.65 -16.71
CA ARG A 94 24.94 -28.54 -15.74
C ARG A 94 25.32 -29.87 -15.09
N ILE A 95 24.33 -30.71 -14.77
CA ILE A 95 24.56 -31.92 -13.94
C ILE A 95 24.15 -33.25 -14.62
N GLY A 96 23.63 -33.19 -15.84
CA GLY A 96 23.26 -34.39 -16.62
C GLY A 96 21.99 -35.08 -16.08
N GLU A 97 22.00 -36.42 -16.13
CA GLU A 97 20.83 -37.28 -15.83
C GLU A 97 20.23 -37.07 -14.42
N ALA A 98 21.04 -36.67 -13.44
CA ALA A 98 20.57 -36.40 -12.09
C ALA A 98 19.52 -35.26 -12.10
N GLY A 99 19.68 -34.26 -12.98
CA GLY A 99 18.76 -33.13 -13.11
C GLY A 99 17.33 -33.50 -13.42
N LYS A 100 17.15 -34.58 -14.21
CA LYS A 100 15.82 -35.10 -14.59
C LYS A 100 15.00 -35.66 -13.42
N ARG A 101 15.64 -35.89 -12.25
CA ARG A 101 14.96 -36.40 -11.05
C ARG A 101 14.33 -35.28 -10.20
N LEU A 102 14.61 -34.03 -10.50
CA LEU A 102 14.07 -32.90 -9.75
C LEU A 102 12.53 -32.89 -9.73
N HIS A 103 11.89 -33.29 -10.83
CA HIS A 103 10.43 -33.25 -10.93
C HIS A 103 9.71 -34.41 -10.23
N THR A 104 10.44 -35.38 -9.62
CA THR A 104 9.87 -36.52 -8.93
C THR A 104 8.88 -36.12 -7.83
N GLY A 105 7.65 -36.64 -7.89
CA GLY A 105 6.61 -36.37 -6.89
C GLY A 105 6.03 -34.98 -6.92
N ARG A 106 6.25 -34.20 -7.98
CA ARG A 106 5.80 -32.82 -8.14
C ARG A 106 4.97 -32.64 -9.41
N SER A 107 4.04 -31.72 -9.41
CA SER A 107 3.34 -31.21 -10.58
C SER A 107 3.74 -29.74 -10.85
N ARG A 108 3.55 -29.27 -12.08
CA ARG A 108 3.66 -27.84 -12.38
C ARG A 108 2.65 -27.03 -11.56
N ASN A 109 1.47 -27.60 -11.25
CA ASN A 109 0.41 -26.91 -10.52
C ASN A 109 0.81 -26.56 -9.09
N ASP A 110 1.35 -27.49 -8.30
CA ASP A 110 1.79 -27.22 -6.92
C ASP A 110 3.10 -26.43 -6.86
N GLN A 111 3.96 -26.56 -7.88
CA GLN A 111 5.16 -25.75 -8.05
C GLN A 111 4.81 -24.27 -8.24
N VAL A 112 3.94 -23.95 -9.22
CA VAL A 112 3.47 -22.58 -9.47
C VAL A 112 2.72 -22.00 -8.24
N ALA A 113 1.90 -22.84 -7.58
CA ALA A 113 1.21 -22.40 -6.37
C ALA A 113 2.19 -22.00 -5.27
N LEU A 114 3.26 -22.79 -5.03
CA LEU A 114 4.31 -22.44 -4.07
C LEU A 114 4.96 -21.10 -4.41
N ASP A 115 5.36 -20.90 -5.67
CA ASP A 115 6.00 -19.66 -6.09
C ASP A 115 5.07 -18.45 -5.88
N ASN A 116 3.78 -18.61 -6.19
CA ASN A 116 2.78 -17.56 -5.97
C ASN A 116 2.65 -17.17 -4.48
N HIS A 117 2.63 -18.16 -3.56
CA HIS A 117 2.63 -17.90 -2.13
C HIS A 117 3.88 -17.12 -1.70
N MET A 118 5.06 -17.57 -2.15
CA MET A 118 6.34 -16.93 -1.81
C MET A 118 6.42 -15.49 -2.33
N ILE A 119 6.03 -15.22 -3.59
CA ILE A 119 6.05 -13.86 -4.14
C ILE A 119 5.02 -12.94 -3.46
N ALA A 120 3.85 -13.46 -3.08
CA ALA A 120 2.87 -12.68 -2.32
C ALA A 120 3.44 -12.25 -0.96
N MET A 121 4.07 -13.17 -0.23
CA MET A 121 4.72 -12.86 1.05
C MET A 121 5.85 -11.85 0.89
N ASP A 122 6.71 -12.00 -0.14
CA ASP A 122 7.81 -11.10 -0.41
C ASP A 122 7.31 -9.69 -0.75
N GLN A 123 6.27 -9.58 -1.60
CA GLN A 123 5.66 -8.30 -1.95
C GLN A 123 4.95 -7.64 -0.76
N CYS A 124 4.29 -8.40 0.11
CA CYS A 124 3.73 -7.87 1.36
C CYS A 124 4.82 -7.25 2.24
N LYS A 125 5.92 -7.96 2.46
CA LYS A 125 7.06 -7.47 3.25
C LYS A 125 7.67 -6.20 2.65
N GLN A 126 7.85 -6.16 1.32
CA GLN A 126 8.36 -4.99 0.61
C GLN A 126 7.42 -3.79 0.78
N THR A 127 6.13 -3.96 0.55
CA THR A 127 5.12 -2.89 0.68
C THR A 127 5.03 -2.38 2.12
N VAL A 128 5.05 -3.26 3.13
CA VAL A 128 5.10 -2.86 4.55
C VAL A 128 6.35 -2.05 4.85
N SER A 129 7.50 -2.41 4.30
CA SER A 129 8.74 -1.64 4.47
C SER A 129 8.62 -0.22 3.90
N LEU A 130 8.04 -0.06 2.71
CA LEU A 130 7.80 1.25 2.10
C LEU A 130 6.80 2.08 2.93
N LEU A 131 5.71 1.45 3.41
CA LEU A 131 4.74 2.10 4.28
C LEU A 131 5.36 2.56 5.61
N LYS A 132 6.24 1.75 6.21
CA LYS A 132 6.99 2.15 7.41
C LYS A 132 7.82 3.41 7.17
N GLY A 133 8.50 3.48 6.02
CA GLY A 133 9.26 4.68 5.62
C GLY A 133 8.37 5.92 5.49
N LEU A 134 7.25 5.81 4.78
CA LEU A 134 6.29 6.90 4.62
C LEU A 134 5.68 7.34 5.96
N ILE A 135 5.26 6.40 6.81
CA ILE A 135 4.70 6.70 8.12
C ILE A 135 5.73 7.44 8.99
N SER A 136 6.98 7.00 9.00
CA SER A 136 8.06 7.67 9.74
C SER A 136 8.25 9.11 9.27
N LEU A 137 8.29 9.34 7.97
CA LEU A 137 8.39 10.68 7.38
C LEU A 137 7.23 11.58 7.80
N LEU A 138 6.00 11.08 7.77
CA LEU A 138 4.81 11.83 8.20
C LEU A 138 4.84 12.15 9.70
N LEU A 139 5.31 11.22 10.54
CA LEU A 139 5.47 11.43 11.98
C LEU A 139 6.51 12.51 12.30
N GLU A 140 7.65 12.50 11.59
CA GLU A 140 8.69 13.54 11.72
C GLU A 140 8.15 14.90 11.34
N THR A 141 7.51 15.03 10.19
CA THR A 141 6.88 16.27 9.73
C THR A 141 5.78 16.73 10.70
N ALA A 142 4.96 15.83 11.22
CA ALA A 142 3.94 16.17 12.20
C ALA A 142 4.54 16.77 13.50
N ARG A 143 5.70 16.27 13.97
CA ARG A 143 6.39 16.86 15.14
C ARG A 143 6.84 18.29 14.90
N GLU A 144 7.34 18.60 13.73
CA GLU A 144 7.79 19.95 13.37
C GLU A 144 6.62 20.93 13.31
N HIS A 145 5.42 20.44 13.00
CA HIS A 145 4.23 21.24 12.75
C HIS A 145 3.14 21.16 13.83
N LEU A 146 3.47 20.76 15.07
CA LEU A 146 2.51 20.67 16.19
C LEU A 146 1.73 21.96 16.43
N ASN A 147 2.37 23.13 16.21
CA ASN A 147 1.79 24.45 16.42
C ASN A 147 1.42 25.18 15.11
N THR A 148 1.56 24.54 13.98
CA THR A 148 1.21 25.14 12.68
C THR A 148 -0.30 25.09 12.49
N ALA A 149 -0.99 26.17 12.85
CA ALA A 149 -2.43 26.29 12.68
C ALA A 149 -2.81 26.42 11.20
N MET A 150 -3.87 25.73 10.80
CA MET A 150 -4.48 25.80 9.48
C MET A 150 -6.00 25.64 9.59
N PRO A 151 -6.78 26.06 8.58
CA PRO A 151 -8.21 25.81 8.58
C PRO A 151 -8.47 24.29 8.36
N GLY A 152 -9.38 23.72 9.15
CA GLY A 152 -10.00 22.45 8.86
C GLY A 152 -11.18 22.67 7.91
N TYR A 153 -11.43 21.68 7.04
CA TYR A 153 -12.46 21.78 6.01
C TYR A 153 -13.52 20.69 6.15
N THR A 154 -14.77 21.07 5.94
CA THR A 154 -15.87 20.17 5.57
C THR A 154 -16.59 20.77 4.37
N HIS A 155 -16.96 19.96 3.38
CA HIS A 155 -17.59 20.45 2.13
C HIS A 155 -16.73 21.49 1.38
N LEU A 156 -15.39 21.45 1.55
CA LEU A 156 -14.43 22.46 1.08
C LEU A 156 -14.73 23.87 1.60
N GLN A 157 -15.49 23.99 2.69
CA GLN A 157 -15.70 25.26 3.40
C GLN A 157 -14.83 25.28 4.67
N HIS A 158 -14.36 26.47 5.06
CA HIS A 158 -13.69 26.67 6.34
C HIS A 158 -14.61 26.22 7.47
N ALA A 159 -14.09 25.35 8.35
CA ALA A 159 -14.85 24.83 9.49
C ALA A 159 -14.19 25.29 10.80
N GLN A 160 -13.43 24.41 11.43
CA GLN A 160 -12.74 24.74 12.69
C GLN A 160 -11.23 24.71 12.49
N PRO A 161 -10.44 25.48 13.28
CA PRO A 161 -9.00 25.45 13.16
C PRO A 161 -8.43 24.13 13.66
N VAL A 162 -7.45 23.62 12.94
CA VAL A 162 -6.66 22.44 13.29
C VAL A 162 -5.17 22.78 13.18
N THR A 163 -4.30 21.80 13.44
CA THR A 163 -2.88 21.93 13.10
C THR A 163 -2.52 21.06 11.90
N LEU A 164 -1.47 21.43 11.17
CA LEU A 164 -0.92 20.59 10.11
C LEU A 164 -0.54 19.22 10.65
N ALA A 165 0.05 19.15 11.84
CA ALA A 165 0.34 17.90 12.52
C ALA A 165 -0.91 17.02 12.70
N HIS A 166 -2.02 17.62 13.18
CA HIS A 166 -3.27 16.88 13.34
C HIS A 166 -3.78 16.32 12.01
N HIS A 167 -3.70 17.11 10.96
CA HIS A 167 -4.10 16.70 9.61
C HIS A 167 -3.25 15.53 9.09
N LEU A 168 -1.91 15.62 9.21
CA LEU A 168 -1.00 14.55 8.80
C LEU A 168 -1.21 13.27 9.59
N MET A 169 -1.54 13.35 10.88
CA MET A 169 -1.84 12.18 11.70
C MET A 169 -3.05 11.40 11.21
N ALA A 170 -4.01 12.02 10.51
CA ALA A 170 -5.11 11.29 9.88
C ALA A 170 -4.60 10.31 8.80
N TYR A 171 -3.62 10.73 7.99
CA TYR A 171 -2.98 9.87 6.99
C TYR A 171 -2.08 8.81 7.64
N VAL A 172 -1.37 9.14 8.71
CA VAL A 172 -0.62 8.15 9.50
C VAL A 172 -1.53 7.00 9.94
N GLU A 173 -2.70 7.29 10.51
CA GLU A 173 -3.66 6.26 10.92
C GLU A 173 -4.22 5.44 9.73
N MET A 174 -4.37 6.06 8.55
CA MET A 174 -4.77 5.34 7.33
C MET A 174 -3.68 4.35 6.91
N PHE A 175 -2.43 4.79 6.78
CA PHE A 175 -1.31 3.94 6.34
C PHE A 175 -0.94 2.87 7.38
N LEU A 176 -1.11 3.11 8.67
CA LEU A 176 -0.99 2.07 9.70
C LEU A 176 -2.03 0.95 9.52
N ARG A 177 -3.26 1.29 9.10
CA ARG A 177 -4.28 0.28 8.77
C ARG A 177 -3.91 -0.47 7.49
N ASP A 178 -3.32 0.21 6.49
CA ASP A 178 -2.88 -0.44 5.26
C ASP A 178 -1.75 -1.42 5.52
N ALA A 179 -0.73 -1.04 6.29
CA ALA A 179 0.35 -1.95 6.69
C ALA A 179 -0.16 -3.22 7.39
N ARG A 180 -1.21 -3.10 8.24
CA ARG A 180 -1.85 -4.25 8.86
C ARG A 180 -2.57 -5.15 7.87
N ARG A 181 -3.18 -4.58 6.80
CA ARG A 181 -3.78 -5.39 5.73
C ARG A 181 -2.75 -6.24 5.03
N PHE A 182 -1.59 -5.66 4.68
CA PHE A 182 -0.51 -6.42 4.06
C PHE A 182 0.10 -7.48 4.99
N ASN A 183 0.23 -7.20 6.29
CA ASN A 183 0.65 -8.23 7.25
C ASN A 183 -0.37 -9.38 7.33
N PHE A 184 -1.67 -9.08 7.37
CA PHE A 184 -2.72 -10.10 7.30
C PHE A 184 -2.65 -10.91 5.99
N THR A 185 -2.47 -10.26 4.85
CA THR A 185 -2.28 -10.95 3.55
C THR A 185 -1.04 -11.85 3.58
N CYS A 186 0.05 -11.40 4.21
CA CYS A 186 1.26 -12.22 4.39
C CYS A 186 0.97 -13.48 5.23
N GLU A 187 0.19 -13.36 6.31
CA GLU A 187 -0.27 -14.49 7.13
C GLU A 187 -1.15 -15.46 6.33
N MET A 188 -2.05 -14.96 5.50
CA MET A 188 -2.91 -15.78 4.61
C MET A 188 -2.11 -16.51 3.51
N ALA A 189 -0.99 -15.96 3.08
CA ALA A 189 -0.10 -16.60 2.12
C ALA A 189 0.88 -17.61 2.76
N ASP A 190 0.97 -17.66 4.10
CA ASP A 190 1.98 -18.44 4.84
C ASP A 190 1.54 -19.91 5.07
N GLU A 191 0.99 -20.52 4.02
CA GLU A 191 0.63 -21.95 3.96
C GLU A 191 1.29 -22.59 2.73
N MET A 192 2.16 -23.59 2.94
CA MET A 192 2.97 -24.21 1.89
C MET A 192 2.18 -25.26 1.09
N PRO A 193 1.94 -25.06 -0.23
CA PRO A 193 1.10 -25.95 -1.04
C PRO A 193 1.85 -27.13 -1.67
N LEU A 194 3.20 -27.10 -1.71
CA LEU A 194 3.98 -28.14 -2.42
C LEU A 194 3.72 -29.53 -1.84
N GLY A 195 3.61 -30.50 -2.72
CA GLY A 195 3.17 -31.86 -2.40
C GLY A 195 1.69 -32.11 -2.63
N SER A 196 0.93 -31.06 -3.01
CA SER A 196 -0.46 -31.21 -3.49
C SER A 196 -0.54 -31.91 -4.86
N GLY A 197 0.59 -32.00 -5.58
CA GLY A 197 0.64 -32.56 -6.93
C GLY A 197 -0.20 -31.77 -7.92
N ALA A 198 -0.81 -32.44 -8.88
CA ALA A 198 -1.72 -31.75 -9.79
C ALA A 198 -3.06 -31.36 -9.13
N LEU A 199 -3.56 -32.18 -8.21
CA LEU A 199 -4.81 -31.98 -7.45
C LEU A 199 -5.06 -33.03 -6.35
N ALA A 200 -4.37 -34.17 -6.37
CA ALA A 200 -4.64 -35.34 -5.54
C ALA A 200 -3.37 -35.87 -4.83
N ALA A 201 -2.46 -34.96 -4.51
CA ALA A 201 -1.14 -35.25 -3.94
C ALA A 201 -0.33 -36.24 -4.80
N THR A 202 0.40 -37.16 -4.19
CA THR A 202 1.29 -38.11 -4.85
C THR A 202 1.35 -39.41 -4.06
N THR A 203 1.78 -40.49 -4.71
CA THR A 203 2.02 -41.81 -4.08
C THR A 203 3.40 -41.89 -3.41
N TYR A 204 4.27 -40.92 -3.58
CA TYR A 204 5.57 -40.86 -2.92
C TYR A 204 5.41 -40.38 -1.45
N PRO A 205 6.21 -40.91 -0.51
CA PRO A 205 6.17 -40.50 0.90
C PRO A 205 6.89 -39.15 1.10
N LEU A 206 6.33 -38.09 0.52
CA LEU A 206 6.88 -36.74 0.68
C LEU A 206 6.75 -36.27 2.13
N ASN A 207 7.74 -35.55 2.63
CA ASN A 207 7.69 -34.88 3.92
C ASN A 207 7.41 -33.38 3.67
N ARG A 208 6.14 -33.02 3.62
CA ARG A 208 5.69 -31.64 3.35
C ARG A 208 6.07 -30.67 4.46
N GLU A 209 6.00 -31.12 5.72
CA GLU A 209 6.41 -30.35 6.89
C GLU A 209 7.90 -29.95 6.80
N ARG A 210 8.74 -30.89 6.33
CA ARG A 210 10.16 -30.59 6.12
C ARG A 210 10.39 -29.56 5.03
N VAL A 211 9.62 -29.55 3.97
CA VAL A 211 9.70 -28.54 2.91
C VAL A 211 9.24 -27.19 3.46
N ALA A 212 8.15 -27.15 4.23
CA ALA A 212 7.67 -25.92 4.88
C ALA A 212 8.74 -25.33 5.81
N GLU A 213 9.36 -26.15 6.66
CA GLU A 213 10.48 -25.76 7.53
C GLU A 213 11.65 -25.15 6.75
N LEU A 214 12.08 -25.80 5.67
CA LEU A 214 13.19 -25.35 4.83
C LEU A 214 12.93 -24.00 4.13
N LEU A 215 11.67 -23.70 3.83
CA LEU A 215 11.22 -22.47 3.18
C LEU A 215 10.74 -21.39 4.17
N GLY A 216 10.59 -21.75 5.46
CA GLY A 216 10.15 -20.82 6.50
C GLY A 216 8.64 -20.56 6.50
N PHE A 217 7.82 -21.49 5.99
CA PHE A 217 6.37 -21.44 6.12
C PHE A 217 5.91 -21.93 7.49
N SER A 218 4.85 -21.29 8.00
CA SER A 218 4.26 -21.62 9.32
C SER A 218 3.37 -22.86 9.28
N ALA A 219 2.79 -23.19 8.13
CA ALA A 219 1.86 -24.30 7.93
C ALA A 219 1.99 -24.93 6.55
N ILE A 220 1.27 -26.05 6.35
CA ILE A 220 1.04 -26.66 5.05
C ILE A 220 -0.45 -26.60 4.69
N THR A 221 -0.78 -26.51 3.41
CA THR A 221 -2.19 -26.59 2.98
C THR A 221 -2.77 -27.97 3.26
N GLU A 222 -3.97 -28.03 3.85
CA GLU A 222 -4.60 -29.28 4.28
C GLU A 222 -5.38 -30.01 3.16
N ASN A 223 -5.72 -29.33 2.08
CA ASN A 223 -6.44 -29.89 0.95
C ASN A 223 -5.71 -29.65 -0.37
N SER A 224 -5.37 -30.71 -1.10
CA SER A 224 -4.59 -30.62 -2.34
C SER A 224 -5.33 -29.99 -3.52
N LEU A 225 -6.67 -30.05 -3.55
CA LEU A 225 -7.47 -29.36 -4.58
C LEU A 225 -7.44 -27.85 -4.37
N ASP A 226 -7.56 -27.42 -3.11
CA ASP A 226 -7.48 -26.03 -2.71
C ASP A 226 -6.05 -25.47 -2.85
N GLY A 227 -5.06 -26.22 -2.38
CA GLY A 227 -3.65 -25.82 -2.40
C GLY A 227 -3.09 -25.48 -3.79
N VAL A 228 -3.65 -26.06 -4.88
CA VAL A 228 -3.28 -25.70 -6.25
C VAL A 228 -4.22 -24.70 -6.91
N SER A 229 -5.37 -24.43 -6.29
CA SER A 229 -6.45 -23.59 -6.85
C SER A 229 -6.50 -22.21 -6.24
N SER A 230 -6.20 -22.05 -4.95
CA SER A 230 -6.35 -20.77 -4.23
C SER A 230 -5.51 -19.67 -4.88
N ARG A 231 -6.13 -18.49 -4.99
CA ARG A 231 -5.51 -17.21 -5.34
C ARG A 231 -5.97 -16.10 -4.38
N ASP A 232 -6.50 -16.48 -3.23
CA ASP A 232 -7.09 -15.56 -2.25
C ASP A 232 -6.02 -14.59 -1.75
N TYR A 233 -4.80 -15.04 -1.51
CA TYR A 233 -3.67 -14.19 -1.13
C TYR A 233 -3.32 -13.12 -2.19
N PHE A 234 -3.51 -13.38 -3.48
CA PHE A 234 -3.35 -12.38 -4.54
C PHE A 234 -4.51 -11.39 -4.53
N LEU A 235 -5.74 -11.86 -4.33
CA LEU A 235 -6.92 -11.00 -4.20
C LEU A 235 -6.79 -10.11 -2.97
N ASP A 236 -6.36 -10.65 -1.83
CA ASP A 236 -6.12 -9.90 -0.60
C ASP A 236 -5.03 -8.84 -0.78
N TYR A 237 -3.93 -9.18 -1.48
CA TYR A 237 -2.89 -8.22 -1.80
C TYR A 237 -3.42 -7.06 -2.64
N ILE A 238 -4.11 -7.36 -3.75
CA ILE A 238 -4.62 -6.33 -4.67
C ILE A 238 -5.73 -5.51 -3.99
N TYR A 239 -6.53 -6.12 -3.11
CA TYR A 239 -7.49 -5.39 -2.29
C TYR A 239 -6.79 -4.43 -1.30
N ALA A 240 -5.77 -4.90 -0.59
CA ALA A 240 -4.97 -4.06 0.29
C ALA A 240 -4.29 -2.91 -0.49
N ALA A 241 -3.74 -3.22 -1.68
CA ALA A 241 -3.19 -2.23 -2.60
C ALA A 241 -4.23 -1.19 -3.05
N SER A 242 -5.44 -1.64 -3.37
CA SER A 242 -6.56 -0.76 -3.74
C SER A 242 -6.93 0.21 -2.61
N CYS A 243 -6.98 -0.27 -1.36
CA CYS A 243 -7.22 0.57 -0.18
C CYS A 243 -6.10 1.60 0.02
N CYS A 244 -4.84 1.18 -0.10
CA CYS A 244 -3.68 2.05 0.05
C CYS A 244 -3.65 3.13 -1.04
N MET A 245 -3.86 2.76 -2.31
CA MET A 245 -3.95 3.69 -3.43
C MET A 245 -5.11 4.69 -3.27
N MET A 246 -6.23 4.28 -2.69
CA MET A 246 -7.34 5.19 -2.35
C MET A 246 -6.90 6.23 -1.31
N HIS A 247 -6.15 5.84 -0.28
CA HIS A 247 -5.62 6.77 0.71
C HIS A 247 -4.59 7.72 0.10
N LEU A 248 -3.67 7.22 -0.74
CA LEU A 248 -2.74 8.05 -1.51
C LEU A 248 -3.48 9.02 -2.43
N SER A 249 -4.52 8.56 -3.13
CA SER A 249 -5.34 9.39 -4.01
C SER A 249 -5.98 10.56 -3.27
N ARG A 250 -6.53 10.31 -2.07
CA ARG A 250 -7.09 11.37 -1.22
C ARG A 250 -6.04 12.37 -0.79
N PHE A 251 -4.87 11.90 -0.38
CA PHE A 251 -3.78 12.79 0.00
C PHE A 251 -3.28 13.62 -1.18
N CYS A 252 -3.12 12.99 -2.35
CA CYS A 252 -2.76 13.70 -3.58
C CYS A 252 -3.79 14.75 -3.98
N GLU A 253 -5.11 14.48 -3.80
CA GLU A 253 -6.17 15.45 -4.04
C GLU A 253 -5.96 16.70 -3.17
N GLU A 254 -5.72 16.52 -1.87
CA GLU A 254 -5.45 17.65 -0.96
C GLU A 254 -4.17 18.39 -1.35
N LEU A 255 -3.10 17.69 -1.74
CA LEU A 255 -1.86 18.33 -2.18
C LEU A 255 -2.06 19.13 -3.48
N VAL A 256 -2.87 18.65 -4.41
CA VAL A 256 -3.24 19.41 -5.63
C VAL A 256 -4.00 20.67 -5.26
N LEU A 257 -4.99 20.59 -4.35
CA LEU A 257 -5.71 21.75 -3.84
C LEU A 257 -4.75 22.72 -3.13
N TRP A 258 -3.92 22.21 -2.23
CA TRP A 258 -3.00 23.03 -1.43
C TRP A 258 -1.90 23.71 -2.27
N ASN A 259 -1.54 23.12 -3.41
CA ASN A 259 -0.57 23.72 -4.34
C ASN A 259 -1.21 24.75 -5.29
N SER A 260 -2.55 24.83 -5.35
CA SER A 260 -3.24 25.77 -6.24
C SER A 260 -2.99 27.23 -5.84
N SER A 261 -3.22 28.15 -6.78
CA SER A 261 -3.11 29.59 -6.54
C SER A 261 -4.10 30.12 -5.52
N GLU A 262 -5.19 29.41 -5.29
CA GLU A 262 -6.24 29.74 -4.34
C GLU A 262 -5.84 29.39 -2.91
N PHE A 263 -5.30 28.18 -2.68
CA PHE A 263 -4.88 27.71 -1.35
C PHE A 263 -3.47 28.16 -0.98
N ARG A 264 -2.47 27.83 -1.81
CA ARG A 264 -1.04 28.14 -1.59
C ARG A 264 -0.47 27.64 -0.27
N PHE A 265 -0.97 26.53 0.25
CA PHE A 265 -0.52 25.95 1.52
C PHE A 265 0.80 25.18 1.38
N VAL A 266 1.04 24.64 0.18
CA VAL A 266 2.28 23.94 -0.15
C VAL A 266 2.88 24.48 -1.45
N GLU A 267 4.19 24.30 -1.57
CA GLU A 267 4.93 24.49 -2.81
C GLU A 267 5.66 23.19 -3.13
N MET A 268 5.33 22.62 -4.31
CA MET A 268 6.03 21.44 -4.80
C MET A 268 7.45 21.79 -5.20
N ASP A 269 8.40 20.89 -4.92
CA ASP A 269 9.75 21.01 -5.43
C ASP A 269 9.76 20.92 -6.98
N ASP A 270 10.69 21.61 -7.63
CA ASP A 270 10.82 21.63 -9.08
C ASP A 270 11.10 20.23 -9.67
N ALA A 271 11.72 19.35 -8.90
CA ALA A 271 11.99 17.97 -9.30
C ALA A 271 10.71 17.09 -9.38
N PHE A 272 9.61 17.53 -8.76
CA PHE A 272 8.32 16.82 -8.73
C PHE A 272 7.17 17.63 -9.34
N ALA A 273 7.49 18.64 -10.13
CA ALA A 273 6.54 19.47 -10.81
C ALA A 273 6.91 19.60 -12.30
N THR A 274 5.95 19.97 -13.13
CA THR A 274 6.23 20.25 -14.53
C THR A 274 5.79 21.67 -14.91
N GLY A 275 6.41 22.21 -15.95
CA GLY A 275 6.05 23.51 -16.52
C GLY A 275 5.02 23.39 -17.65
N SER A 276 4.78 24.50 -18.30
CA SER A 276 3.98 24.58 -19.52
C SER A 276 4.85 25.04 -20.70
N SER A 277 4.65 24.43 -21.87
CA SER A 277 5.35 24.83 -23.09
C SER A 277 4.96 26.21 -23.59
N ILE A 278 3.83 26.76 -23.14
CA ILE A 278 3.29 28.05 -23.59
C ILE A 278 3.19 29.10 -22.47
N MET A 279 3.10 28.64 -21.21
CA MET A 279 2.91 29.52 -20.05
C MET A 279 4.13 29.43 -19.13
N PRO A 280 5.12 30.35 -19.24
CA PRO A 280 6.39 30.23 -18.52
C PRO A 280 6.27 30.32 -16.99
N GLN A 281 5.17 30.87 -16.48
CA GLN A 281 4.89 30.99 -15.04
C GLN A 281 4.23 29.75 -14.42
N LYS A 282 3.76 28.79 -15.26
CA LYS A 282 2.94 27.67 -14.78
C LYS A 282 3.80 26.54 -14.24
N LYS A 283 3.46 26.08 -13.04
CA LYS A 283 4.05 24.93 -12.36
C LYS A 283 2.94 23.98 -11.90
N ASN A 284 2.93 22.76 -12.41
CA ASN A 284 1.85 21.80 -12.21
C ASN A 284 2.25 20.72 -11.21
N PRO A 285 1.34 20.27 -10.31
CA PRO A 285 1.57 19.17 -9.40
C PRO A 285 1.32 17.79 -10.07
N ASP A 286 1.90 17.58 -11.27
CA ASP A 286 1.58 16.43 -12.15
C ASP A 286 1.79 15.08 -11.48
N ILE A 287 2.77 14.97 -10.57
CA ILE A 287 3.07 13.71 -9.87
C ILE A 287 1.90 13.31 -8.97
N ALA A 288 1.34 14.26 -8.22
CA ALA A 288 0.16 14.03 -7.39
C ALA A 288 -1.07 13.69 -8.25
N GLU A 289 -1.26 14.38 -9.38
CA GLU A 289 -2.36 14.09 -10.33
C GLU A 289 -2.24 12.70 -10.93
N LEU A 290 -1.05 12.32 -11.40
CA LEU A 290 -0.80 11.02 -12.01
C LEU A 290 -1.02 9.89 -11.00
N MET A 291 -0.60 10.07 -9.76
CA MET A 291 -0.79 9.08 -8.68
C MET A 291 -2.27 8.88 -8.38
N ARG A 292 -3.04 9.97 -8.31
CA ARG A 292 -4.52 9.94 -8.21
C ARG A 292 -5.13 9.14 -9.37
N GLY A 293 -4.65 9.34 -10.61
CA GLY A 293 -5.10 8.58 -11.79
C GLY A 293 -4.75 7.09 -11.75
N LYS A 294 -3.53 6.74 -11.27
CA LYS A 294 -3.08 5.33 -11.16
C LYS A 294 -3.92 4.48 -10.21
N THR A 295 -4.66 5.08 -9.30
CA THR A 295 -5.58 4.36 -8.40
C THR A 295 -6.61 3.54 -9.18
N GLY A 296 -7.15 4.07 -10.27
CA GLY A 296 -8.10 3.36 -11.13
C GLY A 296 -7.51 2.12 -11.80
N ARG A 297 -6.20 2.11 -12.07
CA ARG A 297 -5.49 0.95 -12.63
C ARG A 297 -5.51 -0.22 -11.65
N VAL A 298 -5.12 0.01 -10.39
CA VAL A 298 -5.12 -1.03 -9.34
C VAL A 298 -6.53 -1.55 -9.05
N TYR A 299 -7.56 -0.69 -9.10
CA TYR A 299 -8.95 -1.12 -9.02
C TYR A 299 -9.33 -2.05 -10.17
N GLY A 300 -8.86 -1.75 -11.38
CA GLY A 300 -9.05 -2.59 -12.56
C GLY A 300 -8.45 -3.98 -12.37
N ASP A 301 -7.26 -4.09 -11.78
CA ASP A 301 -6.59 -5.37 -11.50
C ASP A 301 -7.38 -6.22 -10.51
N LEU A 302 -7.92 -5.62 -9.45
CA LEU A 302 -8.78 -6.33 -8.49
C LEU A 302 -10.02 -6.91 -9.17
N VAL A 303 -10.73 -6.10 -9.95
CA VAL A 303 -11.93 -6.52 -10.67
C VAL A 303 -11.60 -7.60 -11.70
N ALA A 304 -10.47 -7.46 -12.40
CA ALA A 304 -10.02 -8.44 -13.39
C ALA A 304 -9.76 -9.81 -12.74
N LEU A 305 -8.99 -9.86 -11.65
CA LEU A 305 -8.67 -11.13 -10.98
C LEU A 305 -9.91 -11.76 -10.34
N LEU A 306 -10.79 -10.99 -9.69
CA LEU A 306 -12.09 -11.48 -9.21
C LEU A 306 -12.91 -12.09 -10.34
N THR A 307 -12.86 -11.49 -11.53
CA THR A 307 -13.59 -11.96 -12.72
C THR A 307 -12.98 -13.25 -13.27
N VAL A 308 -11.65 -13.39 -13.28
CA VAL A 308 -10.97 -14.62 -13.66
C VAL A 308 -11.37 -15.76 -12.72
N MET A 309 -11.30 -15.55 -11.42
CA MET A 309 -11.53 -16.61 -10.43
C MET A 309 -12.98 -17.05 -10.29
N LYS A 310 -13.96 -16.15 -10.53
CA LYS A 310 -15.38 -16.49 -10.39
C LYS A 310 -15.79 -17.63 -11.32
N GLY A 311 -16.37 -18.67 -10.84
CA GLY A 311 -16.97 -19.74 -11.64
C GLY A 311 -15.98 -20.74 -12.22
N LEU A 312 -14.68 -20.68 -11.88
CA LEU A 312 -13.73 -21.74 -12.20
C LEU A 312 -14.04 -22.98 -11.36
N PRO A 313 -13.96 -24.20 -11.95
CA PRO A 313 -13.97 -25.41 -11.17
C PRO A 313 -12.70 -25.55 -10.34
N LEU A 314 -12.72 -26.44 -9.34
CA LEU A 314 -11.58 -26.71 -8.46
C LEU A 314 -10.35 -27.20 -9.22
N ALA A 315 -9.23 -27.18 -8.53
CA ALA A 315 -7.89 -27.41 -9.03
C ALA A 315 -7.44 -26.33 -10.03
N TYR A 316 -6.65 -26.64 -11.02
CA TYR A 316 -6.08 -25.66 -11.94
C TYR A 316 -6.81 -25.63 -13.28
N ASN A 317 -7.07 -24.43 -13.76
CA ASN A 317 -7.51 -24.14 -15.12
C ASN A 317 -6.59 -23.07 -15.72
N LYS A 318 -6.39 -23.12 -17.04
CA LYS A 318 -5.44 -22.22 -17.74
C LYS A 318 -5.79 -20.72 -17.55
N ASP A 319 -7.05 -20.40 -17.30
CA ASP A 319 -7.52 -19.04 -16.92
C ASP A 319 -6.68 -18.42 -15.79
N MET A 320 -6.20 -19.24 -14.85
CA MET A 320 -5.37 -18.79 -13.72
C MET A 320 -3.98 -18.28 -14.15
N GLN A 321 -3.58 -18.43 -15.40
CA GLN A 321 -2.35 -17.83 -15.91
C GLN A 321 -2.43 -16.30 -15.92
N GLU A 322 -3.66 -15.75 -16.04
CA GLU A 322 -3.94 -14.31 -15.99
C GLU A 322 -3.77 -13.68 -14.60
N ASP A 323 -3.53 -14.47 -13.54
CA ASP A 323 -3.38 -14.01 -12.16
C ASP A 323 -2.14 -13.11 -11.96
N LYS A 324 -1.02 -13.48 -12.60
CA LYS A 324 0.29 -12.87 -12.38
C LYS A 324 0.40 -11.46 -12.93
N GLU A 325 -0.17 -11.21 -14.13
CA GLU A 325 -0.15 -9.87 -14.71
C GLU A 325 -0.87 -8.86 -13.82
N ARG A 326 -2.04 -9.26 -13.30
CA ARG A 326 -2.85 -8.39 -12.43
C ARG A 326 -2.17 -8.14 -11.09
N PHE A 327 -1.58 -9.19 -10.51
CA PHE A 327 -0.82 -9.08 -9.26
C PHE A 327 0.39 -8.16 -9.41
N TRP A 328 1.23 -8.40 -10.42
CA TRP A 328 2.45 -7.62 -10.64
C TRP A 328 2.14 -6.17 -11.02
N ASP A 329 1.11 -5.94 -11.83
CA ASP A 329 0.72 -4.58 -12.19
C ASP A 329 0.29 -3.76 -10.97
N ALA A 330 -0.50 -4.37 -10.09
CA ALA A 330 -0.93 -3.74 -8.83
C ALA A 330 0.25 -3.50 -7.88
N ALA A 331 1.15 -4.51 -7.72
CA ALA A 331 2.31 -4.42 -6.84
C ALA A 331 3.30 -3.34 -7.30
N ASP A 332 3.67 -3.34 -8.57
CA ASP A 332 4.59 -2.36 -9.15
C ASP A 332 4.01 -0.95 -9.09
N THR A 333 2.71 -0.81 -9.41
CA THR A 333 2.02 0.48 -9.36
C THR A 333 2.00 1.04 -7.94
N LEU A 334 1.65 0.23 -6.94
CA LEU A 334 1.61 0.65 -5.55
C LEU A 334 3.00 0.98 -5.02
N ASN A 335 3.95 0.03 -5.13
CA ASN A 335 5.28 0.20 -4.55
C ASN A 335 5.99 1.43 -5.14
N ARG A 336 5.90 1.62 -6.46
CA ARG A 336 6.46 2.81 -7.11
C ARG A 336 5.74 4.09 -6.68
N SER A 337 4.43 4.04 -6.47
CA SER A 337 3.68 5.20 -5.97
C SER A 337 4.11 5.58 -4.56
N LEU A 338 4.33 4.62 -3.66
CA LEU A 338 4.83 4.87 -2.30
C LEU A 338 6.23 5.49 -2.30
N GLU A 339 7.15 4.98 -3.13
CA GLU A 339 8.50 5.53 -3.29
C GLU A 339 8.46 6.99 -3.77
N VAL A 340 7.73 7.23 -4.87
CA VAL A 340 7.64 8.56 -5.49
C VAL A 340 6.92 9.54 -4.57
N PHE A 341 5.82 9.12 -3.91
CA PHE A 341 5.09 9.96 -2.97
C PHE A 341 5.96 10.38 -1.80
N SER A 342 6.71 9.45 -1.20
CA SER A 342 7.61 9.74 -0.09
C SER A 342 8.69 10.75 -0.47
N ALA A 343 9.29 10.59 -1.65
CA ALA A 343 10.31 11.52 -2.15
C ALA A 343 9.72 12.92 -2.46
N MET A 344 8.55 12.98 -3.09
CA MET A 344 7.81 14.22 -3.37
C MET A 344 7.45 14.92 -2.06
N PHE A 345 6.87 14.21 -1.10
CA PHE A 345 6.44 14.77 0.18
C PHE A 345 7.62 15.32 0.99
N ALA A 346 8.75 14.60 1.01
CA ALA A 346 9.95 15.03 1.73
C ALA A 346 10.58 16.32 1.18
N SER A 347 10.33 16.66 -0.08
CA SER A 347 10.89 17.85 -0.74
C SER A 347 9.97 19.06 -0.76
N MET A 348 8.68 18.90 -0.36
CA MET A 348 7.71 19.99 -0.38
C MET A 348 7.99 21.05 0.69
N THR A 349 7.61 22.27 0.39
CA THR A 349 7.65 23.38 1.35
C THR A 349 6.24 23.73 1.84
N PHE A 350 6.02 23.71 3.16
CA PHE A 350 4.76 24.14 3.78
C PHE A 350 4.77 25.66 4.04
N ARG A 351 3.77 26.36 3.51
CA ARG A 351 3.59 27.80 3.65
C ARG A 351 2.78 28.12 4.91
N THR A 352 3.43 27.96 6.06
CA THR A 352 2.79 28.07 7.38
C THR A 352 2.16 29.43 7.65
N ASP A 353 2.74 30.50 7.11
CA ASP A 353 2.19 31.85 7.16
C ASP A 353 0.86 31.99 6.40
N VAL A 354 0.74 31.33 5.25
CA VAL A 354 -0.50 31.31 4.44
C VAL A 354 -1.56 30.47 5.14
N MET A 355 -1.21 29.29 5.65
CA MET A 355 -2.11 28.44 6.44
C MET A 355 -2.70 29.19 7.63
N ARG A 356 -1.85 29.89 8.39
CA ARG A 356 -2.29 30.68 9.55
C ARG A 356 -3.24 31.81 9.15
N ARG A 357 -2.91 32.59 8.12
CA ARG A 357 -3.80 33.63 7.61
C ARG A 357 -5.14 33.09 7.20
N SER A 358 -5.16 32.00 6.45
CA SER A 358 -6.39 31.34 6.02
C SER A 358 -7.21 30.80 7.20
N ALA A 359 -6.58 30.39 8.31
CA ALA A 359 -7.29 29.97 9.51
C ALA A 359 -7.95 31.11 10.28
N LEU A 360 -7.46 32.34 10.12
CA LEU A 360 -8.08 33.56 10.69
C LEU A 360 -9.25 34.06 9.83
N ASP A 361 -9.23 33.78 8.51
CA ASP A 361 -10.30 34.14 7.61
C ASP A 361 -11.48 33.14 7.72
N GLY A 362 -12.72 33.61 7.60
CA GLY A 362 -13.90 32.73 7.49
C GLY A 362 -14.50 32.30 8.82
N PHE A 363 -14.22 33.01 9.91
CA PHE A 363 -14.87 32.81 11.20
C PHE A 363 -14.71 31.40 11.79
N ALA A 364 -13.55 30.77 11.59
CA ALA A 364 -13.26 29.45 12.10
C ALA A 364 -13.38 29.33 13.65
N ASN A 365 -13.30 30.45 14.35
CA ASN A 365 -13.44 30.60 15.78
C ASN A 365 -14.89 30.91 16.26
N ALA A 366 -15.87 30.99 15.37
CA ALA A 366 -17.26 31.28 15.74
C ALA A 366 -17.85 30.24 16.71
N THR A 367 -17.50 28.96 16.57
CA THR A 367 -17.91 27.93 17.53
C THR A 367 -17.35 28.21 18.92
N ASP A 368 -16.10 28.62 19.03
CA ASP A 368 -15.44 28.96 20.31
C ASP A 368 -16.06 30.21 20.95
N CYS A 369 -16.50 31.15 20.13
CA CYS A 369 -17.28 32.33 20.57
C CYS A 369 -18.64 31.89 21.15
N ALA A 370 -19.33 30.93 20.54
CA ALA A 370 -20.59 30.41 21.10
C ALA A 370 -20.34 29.62 22.40
N ASP A 371 -19.29 28.81 22.46
CA ASP A 371 -18.90 28.06 23.65
C ASP A 371 -18.51 29.01 24.81
N TYR A 372 -17.92 30.15 24.49
CA TYR A 372 -17.63 31.22 25.47
C TYR A 372 -18.91 31.71 26.16
N LEU A 373 -19.97 31.99 25.40
CA LEU A 373 -21.27 32.37 25.95
C LEU A 373 -21.91 31.26 26.78
N VAL A 374 -21.81 30.00 26.32
CA VAL A 374 -22.32 28.86 27.06
C VAL A 374 -21.66 28.73 28.43
N ARG A 375 -20.34 28.90 28.52
CA ARG A 375 -19.61 28.90 29.81
C ARG A 375 -20.03 30.01 30.74
N ARG A 376 -20.68 31.05 30.21
CA ARG A 376 -21.26 32.18 30.97
C ARG A 376 -22.76 32.02 31.26
N GLY A 377 -23.32 30.83 30.97
CA GLY A 377 -24.69 30.49 31.35
C GLY A 377 -25.73 30.73 30.27
N VAL A 378 -25.35 31.14 29.07
CA VAL A 378 -26.26 31.25 27.91
C VAL A 378 -26.55 29.86 27.37
N ALA A 379 -27.81 29.54 27.09
CA ALA A 379 -28.18 28.25 26.49
C ALA A 379 -27.53 28.07 25.10
N PHE A 380 -27.05 26.89 24.79
CA PHE A 380 -26.29 26.65 23.55
C PHE A 380 -27.02 27.10 22.27
N ARG A 381 -28.34 26.87 22.16
CA ARG A 381 -29.10 27.31 20.98
C ARG A 381 -29.14 28.84 20.85
N ASP A 382 -29.26 29.57 21.98
CA ASP A 382 -29.24 30.99 22.00
C ASP A 382 -27.83 31.53 21.71
N ALA A 383 -26.80 30.95 22.29
CA ALA A 383 -25.41 31.28 22.00
C ALA A 383 -25.09 31.11 20.50
N HIS A 384 -25.51 30.02 19.90
CA HIS A 384 -25.34 29.77 18.47
C HIS A 384 -26.07 30.79 17.60
N ARG A 385 -27.33 31.17 17.94
CA ARG A 385 -28.08 32.22 17.24
C ARG A 385 -27.39 33.56 17.36
N ILE A 386 -26.99 33.95 18.58
CA ILE A 386 -26.30 35.22 18.85
C ILE A 386 -25.00 35.35 18.05
N VAL A 387 -24.20 34.29 18.02
CA VAL A 387 -22.94 34.28 17.26
C VAL A 387 -23.22 34.25 15.74
N GLY A 388 -24.28 33.62 15.28
CA GLY A 388 -24.70 33.70 13.88
C GLY A 388 -25.06 35.12 13.46
N GLU A 389 -25.81 35.86 14.28
CA GLU A 389 -26.13 37.28 14.07
C GLU A 389 -24.85 38.16 14.13
N LEU A 390 -23.90 37.83 15.03
CA LEU A 390 -22.63 38.50 15.15
C LEU A 390 -21.75 38.33 13.91
N VAL A 391 -21.68 37.08 13.36
CA VAL A 391 -20.98 36.80 12.12
C VAL A 391 -21.61 37.55 10.94
N ALA A 392 -22.94 37.57 10.83
CA ALA A 392 -23.61 38.37 9.79
C ALA A 392 -23.26 39.87 9.90
N TYR A 393 -23.24 40.43 11.10
CA TYR A 393 -22.81 41.80 11.33
C TYR A 393 -21.34 42.03 10.91
N CYS A 394 -20.46 41.09 11.22
CA CYS A 394 -19.05 41.16 10.81
C CYS A 394 -18.89 41.16 9.30
N LEU A 395 -19.64 40.32 8.60
CA LEU A 395 -19.62 40.25 7.12
C LEU A 395 -20.09 41.58 6.50
N ASP A 396 -21.17 42.17 7.02
CA ASP A 396 -21.70 43.47 6.54
C ASP A 396 -20.72 44.60 6.83
N ALA A 397 -20.02 44.57 7.95
CA ALA A 397 -19.08 45.60 8.38
C ALA A 397 -17.65 45.41 7.80
N GLY A 398 -17.37 44.29 7.13
CA GLY A 398 -16.04 43.92 6.62
C GLY A 398 -15.02 43.69 7.75
N LYS A 399 -15.46 43.15 8.91
CA LYS A 399 -14.65 42.88 10.10
C LYS A 399 -14.57 41.39 10.39
N THR A 400 -13.57 40.98 11.17
CA THR A 400 -13.50 39.67 11.84
C THR A 400 -14.05 39.79 13.28
N LEU A 401 -14.20 38.61 13.95
CA LEU A 401 -14.62 38.65 15.37
C LEU A 401 -13.59 39.31 16.26
N GLU A 402 -12.31 39.21 15.98
CA GLU A 402 -11.21 39.80 16.72
C GLU A 402 -11.17 41.34 16.60
N GLU A 403 -11.76 41.91 15.55
CA GLU A 403 -11.77 43.34 15.27
C GLU A 403 -12.98 44.05 15.86
N LEU A 404 -13.93 43.33 16.44
CA LEU A 404 -15.08 43.94 17.13
C LEU A 404 -14.66 44.55 18.45
N THR A 405 -15.23 45.72 18.78
CA THR A 405 -15.05 46.34 20.10
C THR A 405 -15.90 45.64 21.17
N PRO A 406 -15.56 45.78 22.46
CA PRO A 406 -16.39 45.26 23.55
C PRO A 406 -17.83 45.78 23.52
N GLU A 407 -18.03 47.02 23.06
CA GLU A 407 -19.35 47.65 22.91
C GLU A 407 -20.15 46.99 21.77
N GLU A 408 -19.51 46.64 20.66
CA GLU A 408 -20.14 45.90 19.54
C GLU A 408 -20.58 44.52 20.01
N TYR A 409 -19.73 43.80 20.72
CA TYR A 409 -20.08 42.47 21.29
C TYR A 409 -21.29 42.56 22.24
N ARG A 410 -21.30 43.53 23.17
CA ARG A 410 -22.36 43.71 24.16
C ARG A 410 -23.71 44.13 23.58
N ARG A 411 -23.76 44.61 22.32
CA ARG A 411 -25.03 44.87 21.60
C ARG A 411 -25.79 43.57 21.31
N PHE A 412 -25.07 42.47 21.16
CA PHE A 412 -25.65 41.17 20.88
C PHE A 412 -25.99 40.38 22.14
N ASP A 413 -25.11 40.42 23.14
CA ASP A 413 -25.36 39.85 24.45
C ASP A 413 -24.51 40.52 25.55
N PRO A 414 -25.09 40.92 26.69
CA PRO A 414 -24.34 41.53 27.80
C PRO A 414 -23.35 40.61 28.49
N ALA A 415 -23.44 39.28 28.27
CA ALA A 415 -22.49 38.30 28.79
C ALA A 415 -21.09 38.39 28.15
N PHE A 416 -20.93 39.09 27.03
CA PHE A 416 -19.61 39.33 26.44
C PHE A 416 -18.76 40.24 27.30
N GLY A 417 -17.62 39.76 27.75
CA GLY A 417 -16.59 40.53 28.44
C GLY A 417 -15.35 40.73 27.55
N GLU A 418 -14.39 41.52 28.06
CA GLU A 418 -13.13 41.78 27.33
C GLU A 418 -12.26 40.52 27.14
N ASP A 419 -12.46 39.48 27.95
CA ASP A 419 -11.76 38.20 27.86
C ASP A 419 -12.23 37.33 26.67
N VAL A 420 -13.25 37.76 25.90
CA VAL A 420 -13.67 37.09 24.68
C VAL A 420 -12.53 36.93 23.67
N TYR A 421 -11.67 37.93 23.50
CA TYR A 421 -10.55 37.90 22.57
C TYR A 421 -9.56 36.75 22.89
N GLY A 422 -9.31 36.53 24.19
CA GLY A 422 -8.49 35.41 24.63
C GLY A 422 -9.15 34.04 24.36
N ALA A 423 -10.47 33.97 24.47
CA ALA A 423 -11.24 32.74 24.28
C ALA A 423 -11.33 32.35 22.81
N ILE A 424 -11.38 33.34 21.89
CA ILE A 424 -11.51 33.10 20.44
C ILE A 424 -10.18 33.18 19.68
N SER A 425 -9.05 33.39 20.37
CA SER A 425 -7.75 33.39 19.72
C SER A 425 -7.48 32.03 19.07
N LEU A 426 -6.82 32.01 17.91
CA LEU A 426 -6.53 30.80 17.16
C LEU A 426 -5.82 29.75 18.01
N GLU A 427 -4.88 30.19 18.84
CA GLU A 427 -4.13 29.35 19.77
C GLU A 427 -5.03 28.70 20.82
N THR A 428 -5.97 29.48 21.39
CA THR A 428 -6.94 28.97 22.38
C THR A 428 -7.92 28.01 21.73
N CYS A 429 -8.41 28.34 20.54
CA CYS A 429 -9.33 27.47 19.79
C CYS A 429 -8.74 26.07 19.51
N VAL A 430 -7.48 26.02 19.06
CA VAL A 430 -6.77 24.76 18.86
C VAL A 430 -6.43 24.08 20.19
N GLY A 431 -5.84 24.83 21.13
CA GLY A 431 -5.33 24.29 22.40
C GLY A 431 -6.40 23.76 23.34
N ALA A 432 -7.62 24.31 23.29
CA ALA A 432 -8.74 23.86 24.12
C ALA A 432 -9.28 22.49 23.73
N ARG A 433 -9.03 22.01 22.50
CA ARG A 433 -9.48 20.71 21.98
C ARG A 433 -8.49 19.60 22.33
N SER A 434 -8.27 19.37 23.63
CA SER A 434 -7.21 18.52 24.20
C SER A 434 -7.61 17.07 24.47
N ILE A 435 -8.85 16.67 24.16
CA ILE A 435 -9.29 15.26 24.28
C ILE A 435 -8.50 14.36 23.31
N PRO A 436 -8.37 13.06 23.60
CA PRO A 436 -7.77 12.11 22.66
C PRO A 436 -8.41 12.23 21.26
N GLY A 437 -7.57 12.39 20.23
CA GLY A 437 -8.02 12.61 18.85
C GLY A 437 -8.29 14.09 18.50
N GLY A 438 -8.15 15.03 19.43
CA GLY A 438 -8.26 16.47 19.17
C GLY A 438 -6.99 17.09 18.58
N PRO A 439 -7.09 18.32 18.03
CA PRO A 439 -5.97 19.00 17.37
C PRO A 439 -5.00 19.73 18.33
N ALA A 440 -5.27 19.73 19.65
CA ALA A 440 -4.35 20.37 20.59
C ALA A 440 -2.95 19.77 20.52
N PRO A 441 -1.87 20.58 20.56
CA PRO A 441 -0.50 20.08 20.42
C PRO A 441 -0.14 18.91 21.33
N GLN A 442 -0.60 18.93 22.60
CA GLN A 442 -0.36 17.84 23.55
C GLN A 442 -1.12 16.56 23.17
N ALA A 443 -2.35 16.67 22.63
CA ALA A 443 -3.12 15.51 22.18
C ALA A 443 -2.50 14.89 20.92
N VAL A 444 -2.04 15.73 20.00
CA VAL A 444 -1.34 15.27 18.78
C VAL A 444 0.02 14.65 19.14
N ALA A 445 0.79 15.21 20.06
CA ALA A 445 2.05 14.61 20.52
C ALA A 445 1.82 13.22 21.16
N ALA A 446 0.75 13.05 21.92
CA ALA A 446 0.37 11.74 22.47
C ALA A 446 -0.03 10.75 21.35
N ALA A 447 -0.76 11.23 20.32
CA ALA A 447 -1.12 10.41 19.15
C ALA A 447 0.12 9.99 18.35
N ILE A 448 1.11 10.86 18.15
CA ILE A 448 2.41 10.55 17.53
C ILE A 448 3.10 9.43 18.31
N ALA A 449 3.25 9.56 19.63
CA ALA A 449 3.90 8.54 20.46
C ALA A 449 3.15 7.19 20.43
N SER A 450 1.82 7.21 20.30
CA SER A 450 1.01 5.99 20.11
C SER A 450 1.25 5.37 18.73
N ALA A 451 1.31 6.18 17.68
CA ALA A 451 1.54 5.72 16.32
C ALA A 451 2.94 5.08 16.16
N GLU A 452 3.96 5.64 16.82
CA GLU A 452 5.32 5.06 16.86
C GLU A 452 5.34 3.66 17.47
N LYS A 453 4.61 3.45 18.56
CA LYS A 453 4.48 2.10 19.16
C LYS A 453 3.79 1.13 18.20
N LYS A 454 2.74 1.58 17.50
CA LYS A 454 2.07 0.75 16.48
C LYS A 454 3.01 0.43 15.32
N LEU A 455 3.81 1.42 14.87
CA LEU A 455 4.78 1.27 13.78
C LEU A 455 5.90 0.29 14.15
N ALA A 456 6.38 0.34 15.38
CA ALA A 456 7.41 -0.59 15.87
C ALA A 456 6.89 -2.04 16.01
N ALA A 457 5.58 -2.24 16.14
CA ALA A 457 4.94 -3.55 16.24
C ALA A 457 4.55 -4.16 14.88
N LEU A 458 4.67 -3.42 13.77
CA LEU A 458 4.50 -3.91 12.40
C LEU A 458 5.74 -4.68 11.93
#